data_daf25ff8b94b8caee11354bdceb0bbf7
#
_entry.id   daf25ff8b94b8caee11354bdceb0bbf7
#
_cell.length_a   1.000
_cell.length_b   1.000
_cell.length_c   1.000
_cell.angle_alpha   90.00
_cell.angle_beta   90.00
_cell.angle_gamma   90.00
#
_symmetry.space_group_name_H-M   'P 1'
#
loop_
_entity.id
_entity.type
_entity.pdbx_description
1 polymer ?
#
loop_
_entity_poly.entity_id
_entity_poly.type
_entity_poly.pdbx_seq_one_letter_code
_entity_poly.pdbx_strand_id
1 'polypeptide(L)'
;SAAVYDAWWIPIKPNTDAAMMAAMADTIFSEKLQDQAFIDKFVLGMDRRTMPKEHAGAENFKDYILGKTDGVPKTAEWAATICGVSAADIRKLARLYATTKPAALKASWAPGRASYGEQYNRMAAALQAMTGNIGKLGGSAEGVGKAWHSESTAYPYDDNANIWFGSIKSDRWAHCVLNYPNVKR
;
A
#
# COMPACT_ATOMS: atom_id res chain seq x y z
N SER A 1 12.54 19.64 5.55
CA SER A 1 11.31 19.43 6.31
C SER A 1 10.09 19.89 5.51
N ALA A 2 8.92 19.29 5.75
CA ALA A 2 7.68 19.61 5.03
C ALA A 2 7.29 21.10 5.11
N ALA A 3 7.68 21.78 6.18
CA ALA A 3 7.44 23.22 6.37
C ALA A 3 8.02 24.13 5.27
N VAL A 4 9.05 23.68 4.57
CA VAL A 4 9.68 24.44 3.48
C VAL A 4 8.77 24.51 2.24
N TYR A 5 7.81 23.59 2.12
CA TYR A 5 6.96 23.42 0.94
C TYR A 5 5.50 23.81 1.18
N ASP A 6 5.19 24.50 2.28
CA ASP A 6 3.79 24.82 2.67
C ASP A 6 2.88 23.59 2.66
N ALA A 7 3.42 22.47 3.15
CA ALA A 7 2.76 21.18 3.06
C ALA A 7 1.77 20.98 4.22
N TRP A 8 0.59 20.48 3.90
CA TRP A 8 -0.34 19.99 4.91
C TRP A 8 0.20 18.71 5.54
N TRP A 9 0.60 18.80 6.81
CA TRP A 9 1.13 17.67 7.56
C TRP A 9 0.02 17.00 8.37
N ILE A 10 -0.13 15.69 8.18
CA ILE A 10 -1.11 14.86 8.88
C ILE A 10 -0.35 13.86 9.74
N PRO A 11 -0.33 14.06 11.08
CA PRO A 11 0.33 13.12 11.99
C PRO A 11 -0.48 11.83 12.08
N ILE A 12 0.12 10.71 11.72
CA ILE A 12 -0.49 9.40 11.77
C ILE A 12 0.28 8.49 12.74
N LYS A 13 -0.41 7.61 13.45
CA LYS A 13 0.25 6.57 14.24
C LYS A 13 1.02 5.63 13.31
N PRO A 14 2.29 5.29 13.60
CA PRO A 14 3.08 4.40 12.76
C PRO A 14 2.37 3.07 12.47
N ASN A 15 2.52 2.56 11.25
CA ASN A 15 1.95 1.29 10.76
C ASN A 15 0.42 1.22 10.70
N THR A 16 -0.28 2.35 10.72
CA THR A 16 -1.74 2.40 10.57
C THR A 16 -2.18 3.02 9.23
N ASP A 17 -1.25 3.23 8.34
CA ASP A 17 -1.47 3.85 7.03
C ASP A 17 -2.51 3.10 6.18
N ALA A 18 -2.50 1.77 6.24
CA ALA A 18 -3.45 0.93 5.50
C ALA A 18 -4.89 1.20 5.94
N ALA A 19 -5.14 1.42 7.24
CA ALA A 19 -6.45 1.76 7.76
C ALA A 19 -6.92 3.14 7.26
N MET A 20 -6.04 4.14 7.27
CA MET A 20 -6.35 5.45 6.74
C MET A 20 -6.65 5.39 5.24
N MET A 21 -5.85 4.66 4.46
CA MET A 21 -6.07 4.50 3.02
C MET A 21 -7.36 3.72 2.71
N ALA A 22 -7.73 2.73 3.53
CA ALA A 22 -9.02 2.04 3.40
C ALA A 22 -10.19 3.00 3.59
N ALA A 23 -10.11 3.90 4.56
CA ALA A 23 -11.14 4.92 4.79
C ALA A 23 -11.16 6.00 3.70
N MET A 24 -10.02 6.31 3.09
CA MET A 24 -9.99 7.14 1.89
C MET A 24 -10.73 6.45 0.74
N ALA A 25 -10.54 5.15 0.55
CA ALA A 25 -11.24 4.37 -0.46
C ALA A 25 -12.75 4.32 -0.19
N ASP A 26 -13.18 4.15 1.07
CA ASP A 26 -14.60 4.26 1.46
C ASP A 26 -15.20 5.60 1.07
N THR A 27 -14.54 6.69 1.40
CA THR A 27 -14.97 8.05 1.03
C THR A 27 -15.08 8.21 -0.48
N ILE A 28 -14.10 7.73 -1.23
CA ILE A 28 -14.08 7.81 -2.70
C ILE A 28 -15.26 7.02 -3.31
N PHE A 29 -15.54 5.82 -2.81
CA PHE A 29 -16.68 5.03 -3.29
C PHE A 29 -18.03 5.61 -2.89
N SER A 30 -18.17 6.05 -1.64
CA SER A 30 -19.41 6.59 -1.11
C SER A 30 -19.81 7.90 -1.79
N GLU A 31 -18.83 8.72 -2.14
CA GLU A 31 -19.02 10.01 -2.83
C GLU A 31 -18.92 9.89 -4.36
N LYS A 32 -18.72 8.67 -4.90
CA LYS A 32 -18.63 8.39 -6.34
C LYS A 32 -17.51 9.18 -7.05
N LEU A 33 -16.38 9.35 -6.37
CA LEU A 33 -15.23 10.09 -6.89
C LEU A 33 -14.23 9.22 -7.66
N GLN A 34 -14.47 7.91 -7.77
CA GLN A 34 -13.61 6.99 -8.50
C GLN A 34 -13.67 7.24 -10.01
N ASP A 35 -12.56 6.96 -10.70
CA ASP A 35 -12.50 6.93 -12.17
C ASP A 35 -13.06 5.58 -12.67
N GLN A 36 -14.38 5.52 -12.82
CA GLN A 36 -15.04 4.28 -13.17
C GLN A 36 -14.68 3.79 -14.57
N ALA A 37 -14.43 4.70 -15.51
CA ALA A 37 -14.01 4.32 -16.86
C ALA A 37 -12.64 3.65 -16.86
N PHE A 38 -11.72 4.16 -16.05
CA PHE A 38 -10.42 3.53 -15.86
C PHE A 38 -10.55 2.15 -15.18
N ILE A 39 -11.36 2.06 -14.13
CA ILE A 39 -11.60 0.81 -13.39
C ILE A 39 -12.16 -0.26 -14.35
N ASP A 40 -13.20 0.06 -15.08
CA ASP A 40 -13.87 -0.90 -15.99
C ASP A 40 -12.95 -1.43 -17.09
N LYS A 41 -11.93 -0.64 -17.49
CA LYS A 41 -11.03 -1.00 -18.57
C LYS A 41 -9.74 -1.69 -18.13
N PHE A 42 -9.21 -1.32 -16.95
CA PHE A 42 -7.84 -1.67 -16.59
C PHE A 42 -7.69 -2.37 -15.25
N VAL A 43 -8.76 -2.47 -14.44
CA VAL A 43 -8.64 -2.98 -13.06
C VAL A 43 -9.49 -4.22 -12.87
N LEU A 44 -8.89 -5.29 -12.38
CA LEU A 44 -9.60 -6.52 -12.00
C LEU A 44 -9.88 -6.52 -10.50
N GLY A 45 -11.04 -7.04 -10.10
CA GLY A 45 -11.39 -7.26 -8.70
C GLY A 45 -11.73 -6.01 -7.88
N MET A 46 -11.84 -4.84 -8.52
CA MET A 46 -12.19 -3.61 -7.82
C MET A 46 -13.66 -3.60 -7.38
N ASP A 47 -14.56 -4.03 -8.23
CA ASP A 47 -15.98 -4.17 -7.95
C ASP A 47 -16.57 -5.41 -8.67
N ARG A 48 -17.86 -5.66 -8.52
CA ARG A 48 -18.53 -6.83 -9.14
C ARG A 48 -18.40 -6.89 -10.66
N ARG A 49 -18.32 -5.76 -11.32
CA ARG A 49 -18.21 -5.69 -12.80
C ARG A 49 -16.83 -6.08 -13.29
N THR A 50 -15.83 -5.82 -12.48
CA THR A 50 -14.42 -6.08 -12.82
C THR A 50 -13.91 -7.41 -12.30
N MET A 51 -14.78 -8.24 -11.69
CA MET A 51 -14.42 -9.59 -11.26
C MET A 51 -14.20 -10.52 -12.46
N PRO A 52 -13.10 -11.30 -12.50
CA PRO A 52 -12.93 -12.37 -13.47
C PRO A 52 -14.08 -13.37 -13.38
N LYS A 53 -14.50 -13.92 -14.52
CA LYS A 53 -15.63 -14.86 -14.58
C LYS A 53 -15.44 -16.08 -13.67
N GLU A 54 -14.21 -16.57 -13.58
CA GLU A 54 -13.81 -17.72 -12.75
C GLU A 54 -13.94 -17.41 -11.25
N HIS A 55 -13.97 -16.14 -10.89
CA HIS A 55 -14.05 -15.65 -9.50
C HIS A 55 -15.25 -14.74 -9.25
N ALA A 56 -16.30 -14.83 -10.06
CA ALA A 56 -17.46 -13.93 -9.98
C ALA A 56 -18.16 -13.96 -8.61
N GLY A 57 -18.07 -15.08 -7.86
CA GLY A 57 -18.59 -15.21 -6.51
C GLY A 57 -17.66 -14.77 -5.38
N ALA A 58 -16.39 -14.47 -5.69
CA ALA A 58 -15.41 -14.10 -4.69
C ALA A 58 -15.60 -12.65 -4.19
N GLU A 59 -14.93 -12.34 -3.11
CA GLU A 59 -14.88 -11.00 -2.54
C GLU A 59 -14.19 -10.04 -3.50
N ASN A 60 -14.73 -8.84 -3.64
CA ASN A 60 -14.08 -7.76 -4.38
C ASN A 60 -13.73 -6.60 -3.43
N PHE A 61 -12.82 -5.76 -3.86
CA PHE A 61 -12.29 -4.69 -3.02
C PHE A 61 -13.36 -3.73 -2.52
N LYS A 62 -14.30 -3.31 -3.38
CA LYS A 62 -15.38 -2.39 -2.99
C LYS A 62 -16.31 -2.99 -1.92
N ASP A 63 -16.68 -4.26 -2.05
CA ASP A 63 -17.54 -4.91 -1.07
C ASP A 63 -16.83 -5.06 0.28
N TYR A 64 -15.54 -5.34 0.29
CA TYR A 64 -14.72 -5.34 1.50
C TYR A 64 -14.68 -3.95 2.16
N ILE A 65 -14.35 -2.91 1.40
CA ILE A 65 -14.27 -1.54 1.92
C ILE A 65 -15.61 -1.07 2.51
N LEU A 66 -16.71 -1.38 1.83
CA LEU A 66 -18.05 -1.02 2.30
C LEU A 66 -18.60 -1.94 3.41
N GLY A 67 -17.80 -2.90 3.89
CA GLY A 67 -18.17 -3.78 4.99
C GLY A 67 -19.19 -4.84 4.64
N LYS A 68 -19.41 -5.16 3.36
CA LYS A 68 -20.41 -6.16 2.97
C LYS A 68 -19.97 -7.59 3.25
N THR A 69 -18.65 -7.80 3.37
CA THR A 69 -18.07 -9.13 3.59
C THR A 69 -17.84 -9.45 5.06
N ASP A 70 -17.37 -8.48 5.83
CA ASP A 70 -17.02 -8.65 7.24
C ASP A 70 -17.93 -7.89 8.22
N GLY A 71 -18.95 -7.20 7.70
CA GLY A 71 -19.88 -6.40 8.51
C GLY A 71 -19.28 -5.09 9.03
N VAL A 72 -18.03 -4.76 8.67
CA VAL A 72 -17.32 -3.58 9.19
C VAL A 72 -16.97 -2.61 8.08
N PRO A 73 -17.78 -1.58 7.81
CA PRO A 73 -17.45 -0.52 6.86
C PRO A 73 -16.17 0.20 7.28
N LYS A 74 -15.25 0.40 6.34
CA LYS A 74 -13.95 1.05 6.59
C LYS A 74 -14.08 2.57 6.53
N THR A 75 -15.01 3.12 7.31
CA THR A 75 -15.33 4.56 7.31
C THR A 75 -14.19 5.42 7.85
N ALA A 76 -14.28 6.72 7.63
CA ALA A 76 -13.31 7.67 8.19
C ALA A 76 -13.32 7.66 9.74
N GLU A 77 -14.48 7.44 10.37
CA GLU A 77 -14.61 7.29 11.82
C GLU A 77 -13.92 6.01 12.32
N TRP A 78 -14.13 4.89 11.62
CA TRP A 78 -13.46 3.65 11.94
C TRP A 78 -11.93 3.82 11.90
N ALA A 79 -11.39 4.40 10.83
CA ALA A 79 -9.96 4.62 10.71
C ALA A 79 -9.41 5.62 11.74
N ALA A 80 -10.17 6.67 12.08
CA ALA A 80 -9.74 7.66 13.06
C ALA A 80 -9.41 7.04 14.42
N THR A 81 -10.17 6.03 14.86
CA THR A 81 -9.88 5.31 16.12
C THR A 81 -8.57 4.52 16.06
N ILE A 82 -8.18 4.06 14.88
CA ILE A 82 -6.98 3.27 14.65
C ILE A 82 -5.76 4.18 14.47
N CYS A 83 -5.83 5.11 13.52
CA CYS A 83 -4.68 5.88 13.06
C CYS A 83 -4.47 7.21 13.80
N GLY A 84 -5.46 7.66 14.56
CA GLY A 84 -5.38 8.93 15.29
C GLY A 84 -5.55 10.18 14.44
N VAL A 85 -5.80 10.05 13.15
CA VAL A 85 -6.12 11.16 12.24
C VAL A 85 -7.62 11.44 12.30
N SER A 86 -8.02 12.70 12.31
CA SER A 86 -9.44 13.06 12.36
C SER A 86 -10.21 12.52 11.13
N ALA A 87 -11.45 12.06 11.31
CA ALA A 87 -12.30 11.62 10.21
C ALA A 87 -12.50 12.73 9.14
N ALA A 88 -12.54 13.98 9.57
CA ALA A 88 -12.64 15.14 8.69
C ALA A 88 -11.41 15.28 7.78
N ASP A 89 -10.21 15.11 8.33
CA ASP A 89 -8.96 15.17 7.57
C ASP A 89 -8.82 14.01 6.61
N ILE A 90 -9.21 12.80 7.03
CA ILE A 90 -9.22 11.62 6.15
C ILE A 90 -10.11 11.87 4.93
N ARG A 91 -11.35 12.35 5.12
CA ARG A 91 -12.26 12.68 4.01
C ARG A 91 -11.72 13.83 3.14
N LYS A 92 -11.16 14.85 3.76
CA LYS A 92 -10.56 15.97 3.02
C LYS A 92 -9.42 15.47 2.13
N LEU A 93 -8.54 14.64 2.67
CA LEU A 93 -7.44 14.05 1.90
C LEU A 93 -7.94 13.14 0.77
N ALA A 94 -8.95 12.33 1.03
CA ALA A 94 -9.56 11.44 0.04
C ALA A 94 -10.13 12.24 -1.14
N ARG A 95 -10.89 13.28 -0.87
CA ARG A 95 -11.46 14.18 -1.90
C ARG A 95 -10.36 14.87 -2.68
N LEU A 96 -9.36 15.44 -1.99
CA LEU A 96 -8.23 16.11 -2.61
C LEU A 96 -7.49 15.15 -3.57
N TYR A 97 -7.17 13.95 -3.11
CA TYR A 97 -6.48 12.94 -3.91
C TYR A 97 -7.31 12.48 -5.13
N ALA A 98 -8.61 12.27 -4.94
CA ALA A 98 -9.49 11.82 -6.01
C ALA A 98 -9.76 12.87 -7.09
N THR A 99 -9.77 14.16 -6.72
CA THR A 99 -10.11 15.26 -7.63
C THR A 99 -8.91 15.94 -8.28
N THR A 100 -7.72 15.83 -7.66
CA THR A 100 -6.48 16.34 -8.27
C THR A 100 -6.00 15.40 -9.37
N LYS A 101 -5.76 15.92 -10.56
CA LYS A 101 -5.33 15.13 -11.73
C LYS A 101 -4.17 15.80 -12.47
N PRO A 102 -3.03 15.15 -12.61
CA PRO A 102 -2.64 13.89 -11.96
C PRO A 102 -2.34 14.08 -10.48
N ALA A 103 -2.47 13.02 -9.68
CA ALA A 103 -2.07 13.00 -8.29
C ALA A 103 -1.10 11.84 -8.03
N ALA A 104 0.10 12.15 -7.59
CA ALA A 104 1.07 11.15 -7.19
C ALA A 104 0.86 10.76 -5.71
N LEU A 105 0.91 9.46 -5.43
CA LEU A 105 0.96 8.93 -4.08
C LEU A 105 2.31 8.23 -3.90
N LYS A 106 3.20 8.84 -3.12
CA LYS A 106 4.50 8.25 -2.84
C LYS A 106 4.43 7.39 -1.59
N ALA A 107 4.46 6.09 -1.77
CA ALA A 107 4.60 5.13 -0.68
C ALA A 107 6.08 4.96 -0.30
N SER A 108 6.36 4.59 0.96
CA SER A 108 7.73 4.41 1.46
C SER A 108 7.91 3.01 2.06
N TRP A 109 9.12 2.69 2.52
CA TRP A 109 9.47 1.35 2.96
C TRP A 109 9.01 1.00 4.36
N ALA A 110 8.99 1.99 5.24
CA ALA A 110 8.85 1.74 6.67
C ALA A 110 7.57 0.95 7.03
N PRO A 111 6.37 1.31 6.54
CA PRO A 111 5.17 0.56 6.85
C PRO A 111 5.19 -0.87 6.31
N GLY A 112 5.84 -1.10 5.17
CA GLY A 112 5.97 -2.43 4.56
C GLY A 112 6.86 -3.39 5.35
N ARG A 113 7.62 -2.91 6.33
CA ARG A 113 8.50 -3.72 7.17
C ARG A 113 7.87 -4.18 8.50
N ALA A 114 6.63 -3.78 8.74
CA ALA A 114 5.86 -4.22 9.89
C ALA A 114 5.13 -5.54 9.62
N SER A 115 4.58 -6.15 10.66
CA SER A 115 3.68 -7.28 10.52
C SER A 115 2.47 -6.89 9.65
N TYR A 116 2.15 -7.70 8.66
CA TYR A 116 1.14 -7.40 7.62
C TYR A 116 1.41 -6.12 6.80
N GLY A 117 2.65 -5.68 6.74
CA GLY A 117 3.05 -4.43 6.08
C GLY A 117 2.79 -4.41 4.57
N GLU A 118 2.63 -5.57 3.92
CA GLU A 118 2.24 -5.67 2.52
C GLU A 118 0.89 -5.02 2.23
N GLN A 119 -0.01 -4.91 3.22
CA GLN A 119 -1.31 -4.27 3.06
C GLN A 119 -1.19 -2.77 2.76
N TYR A 120 -0.16 -2.13 3.29
CA TYR A 120 0.15 -0.74 2.97
C TYR A 120 0.35 -0.51 1.47
N ASN A 121 1.19 -1.33 0.84
CA ASN A 121 1.46 -1.22 -0.58
C ASN A 121 0.25 -1.58 -1.44
N ARG A 122 -0.52 -2.60 -1.02
CA ARG A 122 -1.78 -2.99 -1.69
C ARG A 122 -2.81 -1.86 -1.66
N MET A 123 -2.98 -1.22 -0.51
CA MET A 123 -3.89 -0.09 -0.37
C MET A 123 -3.46 1.12 -1.20
N ALA A 124 -2.16 1.44 -1.23
CA ALA A 124 -1.63 2.50 -2.07
C ALA A 124 -1.88 2.24 -3.56
N ALA A 125 -1.65 1.01 -4.02
CA ALA A 125 -1.95 0.61 -5.39
C ALA A 125 -3.46 0.68 -5.70
N ALA A 126 -4.30 0.26 -4.78
CA ALA A 126 -5.75 0.32 -4.93
C ALA A 126 -6.26 1.77 -5.05
N LEU A 127 -5.78 2.69 -4.20
CA LEU A 127 -6.13 4.11 -4.28
C LEU A 127 -5.72 4.72 -5.63
N GLN A 128 -4.53 4.37 -6.11
CA GLN A 128 -4.05 4.84 -7.39
C GLN A 128 -4.88 4.30 -8.56
N ALA A 129 -5.23 3.01 -8.51
CA ALA A 129 -6.05 2.36 -9.51
C ALA A 129 -7.46 2.94 -9.56
N MET A 130 -8.11 3.12 -8.39
CA MET A 130 -9.48 3.62 -8.33
C MET A 130 -9.61 5.09 -8.74
N THR A 131 -8.52 5.85 -8.70
CA THR A 131 -8.50 7.25 -9.14
C THR A 131 -7.95 7.44 -10.55
N GLY A 132 -7.57 6.36 -11.24
CA GLY A 132 -7.10 6.40 -12.63
C GLY A 132 -5.75 7.12 -12.79
N ASN A 133 -4.89 7.08 -11.77
CA ASN A 133 -3.58 7.73 -11.81
C ASN A 133 -2.45 6.82 -12.34
N ILE A 134 -2.70 5.51 -12.49
CA ILE A 134 -1.71 4.56 -13.01
C ILE A 134 -1.43 4.85 -14.48
N GLY A 135 -0.14 4.85 -14.85
CA GLY A 135 0.30 5.04 -16.23
C GLY A 135 0.19 6.47 -16.74
N LYS A 136 -0.13 7.43 -15.89
CA LYS A 136 -0.15 8.87 -16.22
C LYS A 136 1.11 9.55 -15.70
N LEU A 137 1.68 10.43 -16.52
CA LEU A 137 2.82 11.25 -16.08
C LEU A 137 2.41 12.08 -14.86
N GLY A 138 3.19 12.01 -13.78
CA GLY A 138 2.87 12.67 -12.51
C GLY A 138 1.81 11.96 -11.65
N GLY A 139 1.31 10.80 -12.08
CA GLY A 139 0.29 10.02 -11.36
C GLY A 139 0.81 8.74 -10.70
N SER A 140 2.12 8.55 -10.63
CA SER A 140 2.69 7.31 -10.09
C SER A 140 2.52 7.19 -8.59
N ALA A 141 2.16 5.97 -8.12
CA ALA A 141 2.44 5.54 -6.77
C ALA A 141 3.71 4.72 -6.81
N GLU A 142 4.79 5.30 -6.46
CA GLU A 142 5.97 4.51 -6.18
C GLU A 142 5.84 3.90 -4.80
N GLY A 143 5.29 2.69 -4.79
CA GLY A 143 5.50 1.81 -3.66
C GLY A 143 6.83 1.15 -3.86
N VAL A 144 7.88 1.71 -3.35
CA VAL A 144 9.02 1.10 -3.49
C VAL A 144 9.86 0.73 -2.73
N GLY A 145 10.20 -0.06 -2.92
CA GLY A 145 11.22 -0.69 -2.51
C GLY A 145 12.40 -0.95 -3.35
N LYS A 146 12.46 -0.56 -4.41
CA LYS A 146 13.70 -0.51 -5.11
C LYS A 146 14.38 0.78 -4.76
N ALA A 147 15.10 0.71 -3.65
CA ALA A 147 16.28 1.48 -3.62
C ALA A 147 16.85 1.46 -4.99
N TRP A 148 17.09 2.61 -5.48
CA TRP A 148 18.16 2.84 -6.39
C TRP A 148 18.93 1.54 -6.62
N HIS A 149 18.75 0.94 -7.79
CA HIS A 149 19.97 0.56 -8.40
C HIS A 149 20.75 1.87 -8.59
N SER A 150 21.38 2.39 -7.57
CA SER A 150 22.75 2.63 -7.80
C SER A 150 23.15 1.35 -8.51
N GLU A 151 23.53 1.42 -9.72
CA GLU A 151 24.67 0.63 -10.09
C GLU A 151 25.65 0.95 -8.97
N SER A 152 25.43 0.30 -7.81
CA SER A 152 26.50 0.09 -6.94
C SER A 152 27.41 -0.55 -7.93
N THR A 153 28.38 0.17 -8.32
CA THR A 153 29.62 -0.46 -8.69
C THR A 153 29.72 -1.50 -7.64
N ALA A 154 29.10 -2.62 -7.99
CA ALA A 154 29.05 -3.73 -7.11
C ALA A 154 30.49 -3.88 -6.80
N TYR A 155 30.84 -3.63 -5.58
CA TYR A 155 32.01 -4.30 -5.13
C TYR A 155 31.78 -5.69 -5.63
N PRO A 156 32.58 -6.17 -6.60
CA PRO A 156 32.41 -7.52 -7.05
C PRO A 156 32.47 -8.32 -5.77
N TYR A 157 31.27 -8.68 -5.30
CA TYR A 157 31.18 -9.64 -4.24
C TYR A 157 31.69 -10.88 -4.94
N ASP A 158 33.00 -11.07 -4.84
CA ASP A 158 33.59 -12.32 -5.20
C ASP A 158 32.96 -13.32 -4.23
N ASP A 159 31.96 -14.05 -4.72
CA ASP A 159 31.32 -15.12 -3.95
C ASP A 159 32.36 -16.12 -3.46
N ASN A 160 33.57 -16.13 -4.09
CA ASN A 160 34.71 -16.91 -3.66
C ASN A 160 35.53 -16.22 -2.55
N ALA A 161 35.40 -14.91 -2.34
CA ALA A 161 36.05 -14.23 -1.23
C ALA A 161 35.26 -14.35 0.08
N ASN A 162 34.01 -14.75 0.03
CA ASN A 162 33.22 -15.04 1.22
C ASN A 162 33.41 -16.50 1.66
N ILE A 163 34.56 -16.74 2.27
CA ILE A 163 34.87 -18.05 2.89
C ILE A 163 33.93 -18.42 4.05
N TRP A 164 33.01 -17.55 4.42
CA TRP A 164 32.03 -17.75 5.51
C TRP A 164 30.62 -18.07 5.02
N PHE A 165 30.54 -18.89 3.94
CA PHE A 165 29.49 -19.87 3.83
C PHE A 165 28.03 -19.58 3.95
N GLY A 166 27.40 -19.30 2.88
CA GLY A 166 25.97 -19.41 2.74
C GLY A 166 25.21 -18.21 3.34
N SER A 167 24.24 -17.72 2.61
CA SER A 167 23.33 -16.69 3.12
C SER A 167 22.26 -17.33 4.01
N ILE A 168 22.11 -16.83 5.22
CA ILE A 168 20.93 -17.12 6.03
C ILE A 168 19.82 -16.18 5.53
N LYS A 169 18.71 -16.76 5.06
CA LYS A 169 17.54 -15.98 4.69
C LYS A 169 17.07 -15.16 5.90
N SER A 170 16.73 -13.90 5.65
CA SER A 170 16.38 -12.96 6.73
C SER A 170 15.19 -13.41 7.59
N ASP A 171 14.31 -14.26 7.06
CA ASP A 171 13.18 -14.85 7.78
C ASP A 171 13.56 -16.08 8.63
N ARG A 172 14.82 -16.55 8.57
CA ARG A 172 15.29 -17.76 9.26
C ARG A 172 16.29 -17.52 10.38
N TRP A 173 16.53 -16.29 10.76
CA TRP A 173 17.49 -15.96 11.82
C TRP A 173 17.19 -16.68 13.13
N ALA A 174 15.95 -16.62 13.60
CA ALA A 174 15.55 -17.28 14.85
C ALA A 174 15.76 -18.80 14.76
N HIS A 175 15.40 -19.41 13.64
CA HIS A 175 15.64 -20.84 13.42
C HIS A 175 17.12 -21.18 13.44
N CYS A 176 17.96 -20.37 12.82
CA CYS A 176 19.41 -20.59 12.82
C CYS A 176 20.03 -20.48 14.19
N VAL A 177 19.58 -19.50 14.99
CA VAL A 177 20.07 -19.32 16.38
C VAL A 177 19.67 -20.50 17.27
N LEU A 178 18.41 -20.94 17.16
CA LEU A 178 17.89 -22.03 18.00
C LEU A 178 18.42 -23.42 17.60
N ASN A 179 18.77 -23.61 16.35
CA ASN A 179 19.16 -24.93 15.81
C ASN A 179 20.65 -25.02 15.43
N TYR A 180 21.46 -24.03 15.76
CA TYR A 180 22.91 -24.15 15.64
C TYR A 180 23.44 -25.20 16.62
N PRO A 181 24.24 -26.19 16.23
CA PRO A 181 24.99 -26.35 14.97
C PRO A 181 24.29 -27.19 13.88
N ASN A 182 23.04 -27.54 14.04
CA ASN A 182 22.32 -28.44 13.14
C ASN A 182 21.85 -27.80 11.83
N VAL A 183 22.12 -26.52 11.64
CA VAL A 183 21.77 -25.82 10.40
C VAL A 183 22.69 -26.32 9.29
N LYS A 184 22.12 -27.04 8.33
CA LYS A 184 22.84 -27.42 7.11
C LYS A 184 23.25 -26.15 6.36
N ARG A 185 24.53 -26.02 6.13
CA ARG A 185 25.17 -24.97 5.36
C ARG A 185 24.94 -25.14 3.88
#